data_e6cf5dc8a707a0261038eaa7f7efddd3
#
_entry.id   e6cf5dc8a707a0261038eaa7f7efddd3
#
_cell.length_a   1.000
_cell.length_b   1.000
_cell.length_c   1.000
_cell.angle_alpha   90.00
_cell.angle_beta   90.00
_cell.angle_gamma   90.00
#
_symmetry.space_group_name_H-M   'P 1'
#
loop_
_entity.id
_entity.type
_entity.pdbx_description
1 polymer ?
#
loop_
_entity_poly.entity_id
_entity_poly.type
_entity_poly.pdbx_seq_one_letter_code
_entity_poly.pdbx_strand_id
1 'polypeptide(L)'
;TPESLTLLIANKEANKLFTNLFSIIIDEWHELMGCKRGNQCELALSWLRGNNQNIQIWAMSATIGNIEEAASSILGLNYKQPKIIKSNIVKSIEIKSVIPDKIGTFPWSGHLGIKSHKSLIKEIDKSKSTLIFTNTRNQSERWFQCLRYFNPEMEDNIALHHGSLDKEDRKLVEEGVKEGSIKWVVCTSSLDLGVDFQPVDQIVQIGSAK
;
A
#
# COMPACT_ATOMS: atom_id res chain seq x y z
N THR A 1 9.32 7.63 -11.92
CA THR A 1 9.64 7.87 -10.50
C THR A 1 10.10 9.31 -10.29
N PRO A 2 9.97 9.91 -9.08
CA PRO A 2 10.48 11.26 -8.79
C PRO A 2 11.99 11.41 -9.11
N GLU A 3 12.76 10.35 -8.84
CA GLU A 3 14.20 10.32 -9.12
C GLU A 3 14.50 10.44 -10.62
N SER A 4 13.77 9.68 -11.45
CA SER A 4 13.92 9.73 -12.91
C SER A 4 13.53 11.10 -13.45
N LEU A 5 12.46 11.70 -12.95
CA LEU A 5 12.02 13.03 -13.33
C LEU A 5 13.09 14.09 -12.99
N THR A 6 13.68 13.99 -11.79
CA THR A 6 14.74 14.90 -11.36
C THR A 6 15.97 14.82 -12.29
N LEU A 7 16.34 13.60 -12.72
CA LEU A 7 17.44 13.42 -13.68
C LEU A 7 17.12 14.02 -15.06
N LEU A 8 15.88 13.87 -15.53
CA LEU A 8 15.44 14.48 -16.79
C LEU A 8 15.48 16.01 -16.73
N ILE A 9 15.04 16.60 -15.62
CA ILE A 9 15.05 18.05 -15.39
C ILE A 9 16.49 18.60 -15.30
N ALA A 10 17.41 17.82 -14.75
CA ALA A 10 18.83 18.20 -14.66
C ALA A 10 19.56 18.18 -16.01
N ASN A 11 18.96 17.65 -17.06
CA ASN A 11 19.57 17.60 -18.39
C ASN A 11 19.59 19.00 -19.02
N LYS A 12 20.67 19.31 -19.75
CA LYS A 12 20.85 20.59 -20.47
C LYS A 12 19.72 20.87 -21.49
N GLU A 13 19.10 19.82 -22.01
CA GLU A 13 18.00 19.91 -22.99
C GLU A 13 16.62 19.77 -22.37
N ALA A 14 16.50 19.83 -21.05
CA ALA A 14 15.22 19.65 -20.33
C ALA A 14 14.10 20.55 -20.88
N ASN A 15 14.39 21.81 -21.18
CA ASN A 15 13.40 22.72 -21.75
C ASN A 15 12.85 22.24 -23.09
N LYS A 16 13.65 21.63 -23.94
CA LYS A 16 13.19 21.04 -25.20
C LYS A 16 12.35 19.79 -24.97
N LEU A 17 12.77 18.96 -24.02
CA LEU A 17 12.08 17.71 -23.69
C LEU A 17 10.66 17.98 -23.20
N PHE A 18 10.47 19.02 -22.39
CA PHE A 18 9.18 19.34 -21.77
C PHE A 18 8.37 20.44 -22.49
N THR A 19 8.81 20.88 -23.68
CA THR A 19 8.14 21.98 -24.44
C THR A 19 6.66 21.70 -24.69
N ASN A 20 6.32 20.45 -25.01
CA ASN A 20 4.95 20.03 -25.35
C ASN A 20 4.24 19.32 -24.20
N LEU A 21 4.74 19.45 -22.97
CA LEU A 21 4.12 18.82 -21.80
C LEU A 21 2.80 19.51 -21.48
N PHE A 22 1.71 18.77 -21.63
CA PHE A 22 0.35 19.26 -21.40
C PHE A 22 -0.16 18.93 -19.98
N SER A 23 0.14 17.72 -19.51
CA SER A 23 -0.35 17.27 -18.20
C SER A 23 0.67 16.40 -17.48
N ILE A 24 0.61 16.42 -16.16
CA ILE A 24 1.38 15.56 -15.26
C ILE A 24 0.39 14.80 -14.40
N ILE A 25 0.57 13.48 -14.35
CA ILE A 25 -0.24 12.59 -13.51
C ILE A 25 0.65 12.05 -12.40
N ILE A 26 0.24 12.25 -11.16
CA ILE A 26 0.92 11.75 -9.96
C ILE A 26 0.02 10.70 -9.35
N ASP A 27 0.45 9.46 -9.43
CA ASP A 27 -0.25 8.34 -8.83
C ASP A 27 0.26 8.08 -7.42
N GLU A 28 -0.62 7.54 -6.56
CA GLU A 28 -0.33 7.21 -5.15
C GLU A 28 0.30 8.40 -4.39
N TRP A 29 -0.26 9.60 -4.57
CA TRP A 29 0.30 10.82 -3.97
C TRP A 29 0.48 10.72 -2.46
N HIS A 30 -0.41 10.01 -1.77
CA HIS A 30 -0.35 9.81 -0.31
C HIS A 30 0.97 9.13 0.14
N GLU A 31 1.57 8.28 -0.69
CA GLU A 31 2.85 7.62 -0.42
C GLU A 31 4.06 8.57 -0.56
N LEU A 32 3.88 9.66 -1.26
CA LEU A 32 4.92 10.68 -1.47
C LEU A 32 4.88 11.78 -0.40
N MET A 33 3.72 12.02 0.22
CA MET A 33 3.56 13.09 1.20
C MET A 33 4.45 12.87 2.44
N GLY A 34 5.10 13.95 2.88
CA GLY A 34 5.94 13.94 4.09
C GLY A 34 7.26 13.16 3.97
N CYS A 35 7.63 12.69 2.78
CA CYS A 35 8.88 11.98 2.57
C CYS A 35 9.82 12.69 1.57
N LYS A 36 11.10 12.28 1.57
CA LYS A 36 12.12 12.87 0.67
C LYS A 36 11.74 12.80 -0.82
N ARG A 37 11.06 11.73 -1.24
CA ARG A 37 10.61 11.54 -2.62
C ARG A 37 9.50 12.51 -2.99
N GLY A 38 8.62 12.83 -2.04
CA GLY A 38 7.60 13.84 -2.21
C GLY A 38 8.19 15.22 -2.41
N ASN A 39 9.16 15.61 -1.57
CA ASN A 39 9.86 16.89 -1.73
C ASN A 39 10.55 17.00 -3.10
N GLN A 40 11.15 15.91 -3.61
CA GLN A 40 11.71 15.87 -4.95
C GLN A 40 10.64 16.07 -6.04
N CYS A 41 9.48 15.45 -5.85
CA CYS A 41 8.34 15.59 -6.75
C CYS A 41 7.85 17.05 -6.77
N GLU A 42 7.65 17.67 -5.61
CA GLU A 42 7.20 19.05 -5.49
C GLU A 42 8.17 20.05 -6.13
N LEU A 43 9.47 19.86 -5.93
CA LEU A 43 10.51 20.67 -6.60
C LEU A 43 10.47 20.52 -8.12
N ALA A 44 10.32 19.29 -8.61
CA ALA A 44 10.21 19.02 -10.04
C ALA A 44 8.96 19.66 -10.64
N LEU A 45 7.82 19.56 -9.96
CA LEU A 45 6.58 20.22 -10.36
C LEU A 45 6.71 21.74 -10.40
N SER A 46 7.39 22.32 -9.42
CA SER A 46 7.65 23.75 -9.37
C SER A 46 8.47 24.21 -10.58
N TRP A 47 9.53 23.47 -10.93
CA TRP A 47 10.34 23.74 -12.10
C TRP A 47 9.56 23.64 -13.41
N LEU A 48 8.77 22.58 -13.58
CA LEU A 48 7.93 22.36 -14.77
C LEU A 48 6.90 23.48 -14.95
N ARG A 49 6.26 23.91 -13.86
CA ARG A 49 5.30 25.03 -13.88
C ARG A 49 5.99 26.38 -14.19
N GLY A 50 7.21 26.57 -13.72
CA GLY A 50 7.99 27.75 -14.05
C GLY A 50 8.26 27.88 -15.57
N ASN A 51 8.39 26.75 -16.26
CA ASN A 51 8.60 26.72 -17.71
C ASN A 51 7.29 26.72 -18.52
N ASN A 52 6.19 26.18 -17.98
CA ASN A 52 4.89 26.17 -18.63
C ASN A 52 3.77 26.31 -17.59
N GLN A 53 3.20 27.50 -17.49
CA GLN A 53 2.14 27.82 -16.53
C GLN A 53 0.78 27.14 -16.82
N ASN A 54 0.59 26.59 -18.00
CA ASN A 54 -0.65 25.95 -18.43
C ASN A 54 -0.66 24.44 -18.22
N ILE A 55 0.37 23.86 -17.58
CA ILE A 55 0.42 22.43 -17.30
C ILE A 55 -0.69 22.03 -16.35
N GLN A 56 -1.49 21.05 -16.75
CA GLN A 56 -2.48 20.42 -15.88
C GLN A 56 -1.80 19.41 -14.94
N ILE A 57 -2.13 19.46 -13.66
CA ILE A 57 -1.63 18.51 -12.67
C ILE A 57 -2.79 17.70 -12.14
N TRP A 58 -2.67 16.38 -12.23
CA TRP A 58 -3.61 15.41 -11.70
C TRP A 58 -2.90 14.61 -10.59
N ALA A 59 -3.45 14.66 -9.38
CA ALA A 59 -2.98 13.83 -8.29
C ALA A 59 -4.04 12.81 -7.93
N MET A 60 -3.68 11.55 -7.97
CA MET A 60 -4.54 10.44 -7.60
C MET A 60 -4.05 9.84 -6.30
N SER A 61 -4.99 9.50 -5.44
CA SER A 61 -4.68 8.97 -4.12
C SER A 61 -5.84 8.14 -3.58
N ALA A 62 -5.53 7.17 -2.72
CA ALA A 62 -6.54 6.42 -1.99
C ALA A 62 -7.20 7.34 -0.93
N THR A 63 -6.68 7.37 0.28
CA THR A 63 -7.22 8.15 1.39
C THR A 63 -6.23 9.22 1.84
N ILE A 64 -6.69 10.47 1.91
CA ILE A 64 -5.91 11.60 2.43
C ILE A 64 -6.73 12.27 3.53
N GLY A 65 -6.13 12.43 4.71
CA GLY A 65 -6.78 13.03 5.87
C GLY A 65 -7.08 14.52 5.66
N ASN A 66 -6.10 15.29 5.20
CA ASN A 66 -6.22 16.71 4.89
C ASN A 66 -6.02 16.95 3.38
N ILE A 67 -7.10 16.82 2.63
CA ILE A 67 -7.05 16.92 1.16
C ILE A 67 -6.72 18.34 0.66
N GLU A 68 -7.08 19.36 1.41
CA GLU A 68 -6.83 20.76 1.03
C GLU A 68 -5.34 21.09 1.16
N GLU A 69 -4.70 20.67 2.23
CA GLU A 69 -3.26 20.82 2.43
C GLU A 69 -2.47 20.00 1.41
N ALA A 70 -2.89 18.75 1.18
CA ALA A 70 -2.30 17.89 0.16
C ALA A 70 -2.41 18.49 -1.25
N ALA A 71 -3.53 19.10 -1.58
CA ALA A 71 -3.70 19.78 -2.85
C ALA A 71 -2.82 21.05 -2.96
N SER A 72 -2.69 21.80 -1.89
CA SER A 72 -1.86 23.02 -1.87
C SER A 72 -0.37 22.70 -2.03
N SER A 73 0.13 21.60 -1.46
CA SER A 73 1.52 21.16 -1.61
C SER A 73 1.86 20.83 -3.07
N ILE A 74 0.97 20.16 -3.77
CA ILE A 74 1.16 19.82 -5.18
C ILE A 74 1.02 21.05 -6.09
N LEU A 75 0.01 21.86 -5.84
CA LEU A 75 -0.36 22.97 -6.73
C LEU A 75 0.44 24.25 -6.46
N GLY A 76 1.05 24.37 -5.28
CA GLY A 76 1.78 25.54 -4.83
C GLY A 76 0.87 26.72 -4.44
N LEU A 77 1.47 27.72 -3.79
CA LEU A 77 0.77 28.83 -3.13
C LEU A 77 -0.07 29.74 -4.06
N ASN A 78 0.23 29.78 -5.34
CA ASN A 78 -0.39 30.68 -6.30
C ASN A 78 -1.53 30.04 -7.10
N TYR A 79 -1.93 28.83 -6.78
CA TYR A 79 -2.93 28.12 -7.55
C TYR A 79 -4.35 28.46 -7.05
N LYS A 80 -5.20 28.85 -7.96
CA LYS A 80 -6.62 29.15 -7.67
C LYS A 80 -7.38 27.83 -7.61
N GLN A 81 -8.01 27.56 -6.50
CA GLN A 81 -8.95 26.47 -6.17
C GLN A 81 -8.78 25.16 -6.97
N PRO A 82 -8.25 24.08 -6.36
CA PRO A 82 -8.16 22.77 -7.00
C PRO A 82 -9.57 22.18 -7.20
N LYS A 83 -9.76 21.47 -8.32
CA LYS A 83 -10.95 20.64 -8.50
C LYS A 83 -10.74 19.32 -7.77
N ILE A 84 -11.42 19.13 -6.66
CA ILE A 84 -11.37 17.89 -5.87
C ILE A 84 -12.49 16.97 -6.33
N ILE A 85 -12.14 15.76 -6.77
CA ILE A 85 -13.07 14.71 -7.18
C ILE A 85 -12.95 13.58 -6.15
N LYS A 86 -14.05 13.29 -5.44
CA LYS A 86 -14.14 12.22 -4.45
C LYS A 86 -15.09 11.13 -4.94
N SER A 87 -14.73 9.87 -4.72
CA SER A 87 -15.67 8.78 -4.90
C SER A 87 -16.78 8.85 -3.84
N ASN A 88 -18.01 8.68 -4.25
CA ASN A 88 -19.18 8.61 -3.35
C ASN A 88 -19.55 7.16 -3.00
N ILE A 89 -18.69 6.19 -3.32
CA ILE A 89 -18.97 4.78 -3.02
C ILE A 89 -18.83 4.59 -1.50
N VAL A 90 -19.96 4.29 -0.85
CA VAL A 90 -19.99 3.93 0.56
C VAL A 90 -19.64 2.44 0.67
N LYS A 91 -18.47 2.14 1.24
CA LYS A 91 -18.10 0.77 1.59
C LYS A 91 -18.50 0.51 3.04
N SER A 92 -19.28 -0.56 3.28
CA SER A 92 -19.52 -1.04 4.62
C SER A 92 -18.27 -1.78 5.11
N ILE A 93 -17.62 -1.24 6.13
CA ILE A 93 -16.43 -1.83 6.75
C ILE A 93 -16.78 -2.21 8.18
N GLU A 94 -16.62 -3.48 8.53
CA GLU A 94 -16.71 -3.97 9.90
C GLU A 94 -15.30 -4.10 10.48
N ILE A 95 -15.03 -3.45 11.61
CA ILE A 95 -13.73 -3.50 12.29
C ILE A 95 -13.87 -4.32 13.57
N LYS A 96 -13.06 -5.36 13.70
CA LYS A 96 -13.01 -6.24 14.88
C LYS A 96 -11.62 -6.27 15.49
N SER A 97 -11.53 -6.25 16.81
CA SER A 97 -10.29 -6.51 17.53
C SER A 97 -10.25 -7.95 18.01
N VAL A 98 -9.25 -8.69 17.57
CA VAL A 98 -9.05 -10.09 18.00
C VAL A 98 -8.08 -10.10 19.19
N ILE A 99 -8.62 -10.43 20.37
CA ILE A 99 -7.87 -10.49 21.62
C ILE A 99 -7.72 -11.97 22.02
N PRO A 100 -6.54 -12.42 22.47
CA PRO A 100 -6.37 -13.81 22.93
C PRO A 100 -7.21 -14.09 24.18
N ASP A 101 -7.79 -15.29 24.27
CA ASP A 101 -8.65 -15.72 25.37
C ASP A 101 -7.95 -15.67 26.75
N LYS A 102 -6.61 -15.79 26.77
CA LYS A 102 -5.79 -15.63 27.98
C LYS A 102 -4.78 -14.54 27.78
N ILE A 103 -4.93 -13.47 28.52
CA ILE A 103 -3.94 -12.41 28.64
C ILE A 103 -2.81 -12.94 29.52
N GLY A 104 -1.82 -13.56 28.91
CA GLY A 104 -0.58 -13.93 29.61
C GLY A 104 0.34 -12.71 29.74
N THR A 105 1.40 -12.82 30.55
CA THR A 105 2.47 -11.85 30.60
C THR A 105 3.03 -11.65 29.19
N PHE A 106 2.86 -10.45 28.65
CA PHE A 106 3.43 -10.07 27.37
C PHE A 106 4.95 -9.91 27.55
N PRO A 107 5.79 -10.70 26.89
CA PRO A 107 7.22 -10.42 26.89
C PRO A 107 7.44 -9.07 26.17
N TRP A 108 8.28 -8.20 26.73
CA TRP A 108 8.58 -6.86 26.22
C TRP A 108 9.26 -6.85 24.84
N SER A 109 9.79 -8.00 24.41
CA SER A 109 10.48 -8.14 23.13
C SER A 109 9.58 -8.81 22.08
N GLY A 110 9.11 -8.02 21.13
CA GLY A 110 8.65 -8.48 19.82
C GLY A 110 7.54 -9.50 19.81
N HIS A 111 6.31 -9.06 20.06
CA HIS A 111 5.17 -9.95 19.96
C HIS A 111 4.92 -10.37 18.53
N LEU A 112 5.20 -11.64 18.27
CA LEU A 112 4.83 -12.28 17.03
C LEU A 112 3.31 -12.51 16.91
N GLY A 113 2.56 -12.25 17.99
CA GLY A 113 1.10 -12.45 18.02
C GLY A 113 0.65 -13.92 17.84
N ILE A 114 1.56 -14.86 17.67
CA ILE A 114 1.28 -16.27 17.36
C ILE A 114 0.40 -16.92 18.43
N LYS A 115 0.46 -16.49 19.68
CA LYS A 115 -0.43 -16.97 20.75
C LYS A 115 -1.92 -16.73 20.46
N SER A 116 -2.22 -15.77 19.61
CA SER A 116 -3.59 -15.43 19.20
C SER A 116 -4.08 -16.22 17.98
N HIS A 117 -3.26 -17.16 17.45
CA HIS A 117 -3.61 -17.89 16.22
C HIS A 117 -4.98 -18.57 16.29
N LYS A 118 -5.33 -19.18 17.44
CA LYS A 118 -6.62 -19.85 17.61
C LYS A 118 -7.81 -18.88 17.53
N SER A 119 -7.68 -17.72 18.17
CA SER A 119 -8.69 -16.67 18.11
C SER A 119 -8.80 -16.09 16.70
N LEU A 120 -7.67 -15.87 16.03
CA LEU A 120 -7.63 -15.39 14.65
C LEU A 120 -8.28 -16.38 13.67
N ILE A 121 -7.93 -17.66 13.73
CA ILE A 121 -8.48 -18.70 12.84
C ILE A 121 -10.00 -18.82 12.98
N LYS A 122 -10.55 -18.58 14.18
CA LYS A 122 -12.00 -18.58 14.40
C LYS A 122 -12.72 -17.40 13.71
N GLU A 123 -12.03 -16.25 13.60
CA GLU A 123 -12.61 -15.04 13.02
C GLU A 123 -12.43 -14.97 11.50
N ILE A 124 -11.41 -15.64 10.95
CA ILE A 124 -11.21 -15.68 9.50
C ILE A 124 -12.15 -16.69 8.85
N ASP A 125 -12.96 -16.21 7.93
CA ASP A 125 -13.78 -17.08 7.08
C ASP A 125 -12.90 -17.78 6.04
N LYS A 126 -12.82 -19.11 6.10
CA LYS A 126 -11.98 -19.93 5.19
C LYS A 126 -12.41 -19.85 3.73
N SER A 127 -13.64 -19.47 3.47
CA SER A 127 -14.16 -19.32 2.10
C SER A 127 -13.78 -18.00 1.44
N LYS A 128 -13.35 -17.01 2.25
CA LYS A 128 -13.05 -15.64 1.80
C LYS A 128 -11.58 -15.40 1.56
N SER A 129 -11.30 -14.48 0.64
CA SER A 129 -9.95 -13.98 0.42
C SER A 129 -9.51 -13.09 1.58
N THR A 130 -8.35 -13.38 2.16
CA THR A 130 -7.85 -12.69 3.35
C THR A 130 -6.38 -12.30 3.19
N LEU A 131 -6.08 -11.00 3.36
CA LEU A 131 -4.72 -10.52 3.51
C LEU A 131 -4.36 -10.38 4.99
N ILE A 132 -3.23 -10.97 5.40
CA ILE A 132 -2.76 -10.98 6.79
C ILE A 132 -1.45 -10.20 6.84
N PHE A 133 -1.55 -8.92 7.20
CA PHE A 133 -0.41 -8.01 7.29
C PHE A 133 0.38 -8.20 8.57
N THR A 134 1.69 -8.22 8.44
CA THR A 134 2.65 -8.28 9.54
C THR A 134 3.71 -7.18 9.39
N ASN A 135 4.35 -6.80 10.49
CA ASN A 135 5.30 -5.68 10.47
C ASN A 135 6.71 -6.07 9.99
N THR A 136 7.06 -7.35 10.00
CA THR A 136 8.39 -7.83 9.62
C THR A 136 8.33 -9.15 8.84
N ARG A 137 9.34 -9.40 7.99
CA ARG A 137 9.47 -10.66 7.23
C ARG A 137 9.48 -11.91 8.14
N ASN A 138 10.26 -11.87 9.20
CA ASN A 138 10.30 -12.98 10.18
C ASN A 138 8.92 -13.27 10.78
N GLN A 139 8.14 -12.23 11.04
CA GLN A 139 6.78 -12.36 11.54
C GLN A 139 5.87 -12.98 10.48
N SER A 140 5.96 -12.55 9.21
CA SER A 140 5.17 -13.14 8.13
C SER A 140 5.49 -14.63 7.93
N GLU A 141 6.77 -15.00 7.89
CA GLU A 141 7.19 -16.39 7.74
C GLU A 141 6.67 -17.29 8.88
N ARG A 142 6.78 -16.81 10.12
CA ARG A 142 6.28 -17.58 11.29
C ARG A 142 4.75 -17.70 11.31
N TRP A 143 4.05 -16.66 10.91
CA TRP A 143 2.58 -16.73 10.78
C TRP A 143 2.15 -17.64 9.64
N PHE A 144 2.84 -17.60 8.52
CA PHE A 144 2.61 -18.50 7.40
C PHE A 144 2.76 -19.97 7.81
N GLN A 145 3.88 -20.34 8.47
CA GLN A 145 4.07 -21.67 8.99
C GLN A 145 3.03 -22.08 10.03
N CYS A 146 2.68 -21.15 10.94
CA CYS A 146 1.66 -21.39 11.96
C CYS A 146 0.29 -21.69 11.34
N LEU A 147 -0.14 -20.88 10.37
CA LEU A 147 -1.44 -21.05 9.71
C LEU A 147 -1.52 -22.36 8.93
N ARG A 148 -0.47 -22.75 8.21
CA ARG A 148 -0.40 -24.03 7.51
C ARG A 148 -0.45 -25.20 8.48
N TYR A 149 0.29 -25.14 9.57
CA TYR A 149 0.31 -26.20 10.58
C TYR A 149 -1.05 -26.45 11.22
N PHE A 150 -1.78 -25.38 11.53
CA PHE A 150 -3.09 -25.49 12.18
C PHE A 150 -4.27 -25.64 11.21
N ASN A 151 -4.06 -25.49 9.92
CA ASN A 151 -5.07 -25.66 8.86
C ASN A 151 -4.49 -26.48 7.68
N PRO A 152 -4.15 -27.75 7.90
CA PRO A 152 -3.54 -28.58 6.88
C PRO A 152 -4.42 -28.75 5.62
N GLU A 153 -5.75 -28.64 5.80
CA GLU A 153 -6.72 -28.70 4.69
C GLU A 153 -6.67 -27.48 3.76
N MET A 154 -6.02 -26.40 4.21
CA MET A 154 -5.85 -25.17 3.43
C MET A 154 -4.40 -24.93 3.01
N GLU A 155 -3.52 -25.92 3.16
CA GLU A 155 -2.09 -25.74 2.92
C GLU A 155 -1.77 -25.12 1.56
N ASP A 156 -2.43 -25.58 0.52
CA ASP A 156 -2.26 -25.10 -0.85
C ASP A 156 -2.96 -23.75 -1.12
N ASN A 157 -3.84 -23.30 -0.22
CA ASN A 157 -4.56 -22.03 -0.35
C ASN A 157 -3.94 -20.90 0.46
N ILE A 158 -2.84 -21.17 1.19
CA ILE A 158 -2.12 -20.19 2.00
C ILE A 158 -0.80 -19.85 1.34
N ALA A 159 -0.54 -18.56 1.11
CA ALA A 159 0.71 -18.09 0.54
C ALA A 159 1.42 -17.07 1.42
N LEU A 160 2.71 -16.90 1.14
CA LEU A 160 3.58 -15.90 1.76
C LEU A 160 3.97 -14.86 0.72
N HIS A 161 3.93 -13.58 1.08
CA HIS A 161 4.37 -12.49 0.21
C HIS A 161 5.17 -11.44 0.96
N HIS A 162 6.43 -11.26 0.62
CA HIS A 162 7.28 -10.17 1.13
C HIS A 162 8.41 -9.83 0.14
N GLY A 163 9.02 -8.66 0.32
CA GLY A 163 10.01 -8.13 -0.63
C GLY A 163 11.32 -8.93 -0.78
N SER A 164 11.56 -9.99 0.01
CA SER A 164 12.73 -10.87 -0.14
C SER A 164 12.45 -12.14 -0.94
N LEU A 165 11.20 -12.40 -1.30
CA LEU A 165 10.88 -13.46 -2.24
C LEU A 165 11.30 -13.07 -3.65
N ASP A 166 11.64 -14.06 -4.46
CA ASP A 166 11.95 -13.86 -5.86
C ASP A 166 10.75 -13.26 -6.60
N LYS A 167 11.03 -12.53 -7.67
CA LYS A 167 9.99 -11.82 -8.43
C LYS A 167 8.96 -12.79 -9.02
N GLU A 168 9.41 -13.97 -9.43
CA GLU A 168 8.55 -15.01 -9.99
C GLU A 168 7.59 -15.58 -8.95
N ASP A 169 8.10 -15.90 -7.75
CA ASP A 169 7.28 -16.39 -6.64
C ASP A 169 6.20 -15.38 -6.23
N ARG A 170 6.57 -14.10 -6.14
CA ARG A 170 5.61 -13.04 -5.84
C ARG A 170 4.50 -12.97 -6.88
N LYS A 171 4.87 -13.06 -8.17
CA LYS A 171 3.92 -13.02 -9.27
C LYS A 171 2.96 -14.21 -9.24
N LEU A 172 3.45 -15.41 -8.91
CA LEU A 172 2.60 -16.60 -8.74
C LEU A 172 1.58 -16.42 -7.62
N VAL A 173 1.98 -15.83 -6.49
CA VAL A 173 1.05 -15.52 -5.39
C VAL A 173 -0.01 -14.51 -5.84
N GLU A 174 0.40 -13.44 -6.53
CA GLU A 174 -0.50 -12.40 -7.03
C GLU A 174 -1.51 -12.97 -8.04
N GLU A 175 -1.07 -13.82 -8.96
CA GLU A 175 -1.93 -14.52 -9.91
C GLU A 175 -2.89 -15.49 -9.20
N GLY A 176 -2.38 -16.28 -8.23
CA GLY A 176 -3.20 -17.20 -7.45
C GLY A 176 -4.30 -16.51 -6.64
N VAL A 177 -4.05 -15.31 -6.13
CA VAL A 177 -5.09 -14.50 -5.47
C VAL A 177 -6.13 -14.03 -6.49
N LYS A 178 -5.69 -13.57 -7.67
CA LYS A 178 -6.60 -13.15 -8.76
C LYS A 178 -7.50 -14.27 -9.24
N GLU A 179 -6.98 -15.47 -9.36
CA GLU A 179 -7.72 -16.66 -9.78
C GLU A 179 -8.56 -17.26 -8.65
N GLY A 180 -8.34 -16.83 -7.40
CA GLY A 180 -9.04 -17.35 -6.23
C GLY A 180 -8.56 -18.73 -5.75
N SER A 181 -7.45 -19.23 -6.28
CA SER A 181 -6.78 -20.47 -5.82
C SER A 181 -6.09 -20.24 -4.48
N ILE A 182 -5.52 -19.05 -4.24
CA ILE A 182 -4.97 -18.64 -2.96
C ILE A 182 -6.03 -17.84 -2.20
N LYS A 183 -6.35 -18.28 -0.99
CA LYS A 183 -7.34 -17.63 -0.12
C LYS A 183 -6.71 -16.74 0.94
N TRP A 184 -5.64 -17.18 1.57
CA TRP A 184 -4.95 -16.42 2.61
C TRP A 184 -3.54 -16.06 2.19
N VAL A 185 -3.20 -14.78 2.27
CA VAL A 185 -1.85 -14.30 2.00
C VAL A 185 -1.29 -13.65 3.25
N VAL A 186 -0.22 -14.22 3.79
CA VAL A 186 0.54 -13.60 4.87
C VAL A 186 1.61 -12.70 4.25
N CYS A 187 1.55 -11.42 4.54
CA CYS A 187 2.38 -10.43 3.85
C CYS A 187 2.95 -9.34 4.78
N THR A 188 3.88 -8.60 4.23
CA THR A 188 4.32 -7.31 4.76
C THR A 188 3.77 -6.19 3.90
N SER A 189 3.97 -4.92 4.29
CA SER A 189 3.55 -3.74 3.52
C SER A 189 4.07 -3.70 2.07
N SER A 190 4.97 -4.60 1.67
CA SER A 190 5.41 -4.72 0.27
C SER A 190 4.29 -5.14 -0.70
N LEU A 191 3.18 -5.64 -0.19
CA LEU A 191 2.01 -6.00 -0.98
C LEU A 191 1.07 -4.79 -1.22
N ASP A 192 1.19 -3.72 -0.43
CA ASP A 192 0.31 -2.54 -0.51
C ASP A 192 0.51 -1.71 -1.80
N LEU A 193 1.69 -1.80 -2.41
CA LEU A 193 2.09 -0.87 -3.46
C LEU A 193 1.89 -1.46 -4.86
N GLY A 194 0.79 -1.04 -5.51
CA GLY A 194 0.64 -1.20 -6.96
C GLY A 194 0.25 -2.59 -7.45
N VAL A 195 -0.21 -3.47 -6.57
CA VAL A 195 -0.74 -4.77 -6.97
C VAL A 195 -2.24 -4.67 -7.20
N ASP A 196 -2.66 -4.84 -8.44
CA ASP A 196 -4.08 -4.85 -8.83
C ASP A 196 -4.72 -6.20 -8.44
N PHE A 197 -5.09 -6.31 -7.18
CA PHE A 197 -5.88 -7.45 -6.70
C PHE A 197 -7.37 -7.26 -6.98
N GLN A 198 -8.07 -8.38 -7.16
CA GLN A 198 -9.51 -8.37 -6.99
C GLN A 198 -9.88 -7.92 -5.57
N PRO A 199 -11.08 -7.39 -5.35
CA PRO A 199 -11.50 -6.98 -4.00
C PRO A 199 -11.27 -8.12 -3.01
N VAL A 200 -10.46 -7.84 -1.98
CA VAL A 200 -10.20 -8.77 -0.90
C VAL A 200 -11.32 -8.63 0.13
N ASP A 201 -11.84 -9.75 0.60
CA ASP A 201 -12.98 -9.76 1.52
C ASP A 201 -12.60 -9.37 2.94
N GLN A 202 -11.42 -9.78 3.40
CA GLN A 202 -10.96 -9.59 4.76
C GLN A 202 -9.51 -9.11 4.82
N ILE A 203 -9.24 -8.21 5.75
CA ILE A 203 -7.88 -7.75 6.05
C ILE A 203 -7.63 -7.95 7.53
N VAL A 204 -6.51 -8.58 7.86
CA VAL A 204 -6.04 -8.78 9.22
C VAL A 204 -4.73 -8.03 9.41
N GLN A 205 -4.67 -7.18 10.43
CA GLN A 205 -3.42 -6.53 10.84
C GLN A 205 -2.89 -7.21 12.11
N ILE A 206 -1.70 -7.78 12.03
CA ILE A 206 -1.03 -8.38 13.18
C ILE A 206 -0.05 -7.39 13.80
N GLY A 207 -0.34 -6.98 15.01
CA GLY A 207 0.37 -5.91 15.70
C GLY A 207 -0.19 -4.53 15.39
N SER A 208 0.54 -3.48 15.77
CA SER A 208 0.13 -2.11 15.44
C SER A 208 0.37 -1.81 13.97
N ALA A 209 -0.57 -1.14 13.32
CA ALA A 209 -0.34 -0.52 12.02
C ALA A 209 0.80 0.51 12.15
N LYS A 210 1.65 0.58 11.14
CA LYS A 210 2.72 1.59 11.07
C LYS A 210 2.21 2.85 10.40
#